data_9e0cce672fabe10f4ed0a69ec5704d52
#
_entry.id   9e0cce672fabe10f4ed0a69ec5704d52
#
_cell.length_a   1.000
_cell.length_b   1.000
_cell.length_c   1.000
_cell.angle_alpha   90.00
_cell.angle_beta   90.00
_cell.angle_gamma   90.00
#
_symmetry.space_group_name_H-M   'P 1'
#
loop_
_entity.id
_entity.type
_entity.pdbx_description
1 polymer ?
#
loop_
_entity_poly.entity_id
_entity_poly.type
_entity_poly.pdbx_seq_one_letter_code
_entity_poly.pdbx_strand_id
1 'polypeptide(L)'
;MSNPPPLALDVDLQDGVVPISRAASSLAALIKRAKERQRPIIVTQKGYPTGVLLSVDVYTRLRALAQGGADTLPLEVELTEVVP
;
A
#
# COMPACT_ATOMS: atom_id res chain seq x y z
N MET A 1 1.93 27.28 4.32
CA MET A 1 2.00 26.40 3.28
C MET A 1 2.71 25.14 3.59
N SER A 2 2.05 24.12 3.52
CA SER A 2 2.64 22.89 3.92
C SER A 2 2.85 22.02 2.72
N ASN A 3 4.03 21.51 2.63
CA ASN A 3 4.33 20.53 1.64
C ASN A 3 3.75 19.20 2.09
N PRO A 4 3.36 18.38 1.15
CA PRO A 4 2.97 17.04 1.55
C PRO A 4 4.16 16.34 2.18
N PRO A 5 3.93 15.46 3.12
CA PRO A 5 5.05 14.76 3.72
C PRO A 5 5.76 13.93 2.67
N PRO A 6 7.04 13.70 2.84
CA PRO A 6 7.77 12.87 1.88
C PRO A 6 7.17 11.47 1.86
N LEU A 7 7.33 10.81 0.73
CA LEU A 7 6.87 9.45 0.59
C LEU A 7 7.69 8.56 1.50
N ALA A 8 7.05 7.94 2.46
CA ALA A 8 7.75 7.06 3.39
C ALA A 8 7.49 5.63 2.98
N LEU A 9 8.54 4.96 2.58
CA LEU A 9 8.43 3.54 2.22
C LEU A 9 9.01 2.64 3.30
N ASP A 10 9.42 3.22 4.40
CA ASP A 10 9.93 2.42 5.51
C ASP A 10 8.79 1.67 6.16
N VAL A 11 9.04 0.43 6.49
CA VAL A 11 8.06 -0.43 7.11
C VAL A 11 8.26 -0.45 8.61
N ASP A 12 7.16 -0.31 9.34
CA ASP A 12 7.21 -0.45 10.77
C ASP A 12 7.31 -1.93 11.08
N LEU A 13 8.42 -2.35 11.65
CA LEU A 13 8.62 -3.78 11.90
C LEU A 13 7.66 -4.34 12.93
N GLN A 14 7.06 -3.49 13.74
CA GLN A 14 6.13 -3.98 14.74
C GLN A 14 4.71 -4.05 14.22
N ASP A 15 4.29 -3.03 13.48
CA ASP A 15 2.91 -2.97 13.03
C ASP A 15 2.77 -3.11 11.52
N GLY A 16 3.88 -3.10 10.81
CA GLY A 16 3.86 -3.11 9.36
C GLY A 16 4.18 -4.44 8.73
N VAL A 17 4.29 -5.51 9.53
CA VAL A 17 4.57 -6.84 9.01
C VAL A 17 3.52 -7.79 9.55
N VAL A 18 2.81 -8.46 8.67
CA VAL A 18 1.73 -9.35 9.07
C VAL A 18 1.78 -10.64 8.30
N PRO A 19 1.53 -11.77 8.94
CA PRO A 19 1.44 -13.03 8.21
C PRO A 19 0.20 -13.05 7.33
N ILE A 20 0.27 -13.79 6.24
CA ILE A 20 -0.79 -13.78 5.25
C ILE A 20 -2.14 -14.24 5.81
N SER A 21 -2.11 -15.17 6.74
CA SER A 21 -3.35 -15.64 7.34
C SER A 21 -4.06 -14.53 8.10
N ARG A 22 -3.29 -13.72 8.82
CA ARG A 22 -3.87 -12.60 9.52
C ARG A 22 -4.28 -11.51 8.54
N ALA A 23 -3.49 -11.29 7.50
CA ALA A 23 -3.83 -10.28 6.51
C ALA A 23 -5.16 -10.62 5.86
N ALA A 24 -5.39 -11.88 5.56
CA ALA A 24 -6.63 -12.31 4.92
C ALA A 24 -7.83 -12.06 5.82
N SER A 25 -7.70 -12.33 7.11
CA SER A 25 -8.83 -12.17 8.01
C SER A 25 -9.04 -10.74 8.49
N SER A 26 -8.05 -9.86 8.28
CA SER A 26 -8.12 -8.50 8.76
C SER A 26 -7.88 -7.48 7.65
N LEU A 27 -8.19 -7.84 6.44
CA LEU A 27 -7.82 -7.03 5.30
C LEU A 27 -8.36 -5.61 5.38
N ALA A 28 -9.61 -5.45 5.75
CA ALA A 28 -10.19 -4.12 5.83
C ALA A 28 -9.48 -3.25 6.85
N ALA A 29 -9.13 -3.82 7.99
CA ALA A 29 -8.42 -3.08 9.02
C ALA A 29 -7.01 -2.72 8.58
N LEU A 30 -6.38 -3.62 7.83
CA LEU A 30 -5.03 -3.34 7.35
C LEU A 30 -5.02 -2.27 6.27
N ILE A 31 -6.00 -2.26 5.40
CA ILE A 31 -6.12 -1.22 4.40
C ILE A 31 -6.32 0.14 5.09
N LYS A 32 -7.15 0.17 6.11
CA LYS A 32 -7.37 1.39 6.86
C LYS A 32 -6.09 1.86 7.52
N ARG A 33 -5.33 0.94 8.10
CA ARG A 33 -4.07 1.28 8.73
C ARG A 33 -3.06 1.81 7.71
N ALA A 34 -2.96 1.15 6.56
CA ALA A 34 -2.04 1.59 5.51
C ALA A 34 -2.41 2.99 5.05
N LYS A 35 -3.70 3.28 4.96
CA LYS A 35 -4.16 4.59 4.55
C LYS A 35 -3.86 5.64 5.61
N GLU A 36 -4.11 5.32 6.85
CA GLU A 36 -3.88 6.29 7.94
C GLU A 36 -2.42 6.60 8.12
N ARG A 37 -1.58 5.61 8.00
CA ARG A 37 -0.16 5.78 8.24
C ARG A 37 0.63 6.11 7.01
N GLN A 38 0.05 5.94 5.85
CA GLN A 38 0.70 6.20 4.56
C GLN A 38 2.01 5.45 4.45
N ARG A 39 2.02 4.21 4.91
CA ARG A 39 3.20 3.36 4.85
C ARG A 39 2.84 1.97 4.39
N PRO A 40 3.76 1.27 3.75
CA PRO A 40 3.47 -0.09 3.29
C PRO A 40 3.36 -1.07 4.45
N ILE A 41 2.58 -2.10 4.23
CA ILE A 41 2.49 -3.22 5.15
C ILE A 41 2.98 -4.43 4.39
N ILE A 42 3.96 -5.10 4.99
CA ILE A 42 4.53 -6.30 4.38
C ILE A 42 3.72 -7.51 4.80
N VAL A 43 3.34 -8.31 3.83
CA VAL A 43 2.62 -9.55 4.09
C VAL A 43 3.61 -10.70 3.94
N THR A 44 3.68 -11.54 4.95
CA THR A 44 4.62 -12.65 4.94
C THR A 44 3.90 -13.97 4.80
N GLN A 45 4.60 -14.93 4.25
CA GLN A 45 4.11 -16.28 4.18
C GLN A 45 5.26 -17.18 4.64
N LYS A 46 5.00 -17.99 5.65
CA LYS A 46 6.02 -18.84 6.24
C LYS A 46 7.24 -18.04 6.67
N GLY A 47 7.01 -16.85 7.16
CA GLY A 47 8.08 -16.00 7.66
C GLY A 47 8.82 -15.21 6.60
N TYR A 48 8.46 -15.34 5.32
CA TYR A 48 9.14 -14.64 4.25
C TYR A 48 8.24 -13.57 3.65
N PRO A 49 8.77 -12.39 3.36
CA PRO A 49 7.98 -11.36 2.70
C PRO A 49 7.53 -11.86 1.33
N THR A 50 6.24 -11.83 1.07
CA THR A 50 5.72 -12.26 -0.20
C THR A 50 4.84 -11.24 -0.87
N GLY A 51 4.40 -10.24 -0.13
CA GLY A 51 3.55 -9.21 -0.71
C GLY A 51 3.62 -7.92 0.05
N VAL A 52 3.09 -6.88 -0.56
CA VAL A 52 3.07 -5.55 0.05
C VAL A 52 1.69 -4.98 -0.13
N LEU A 53 1.14 -4.41 0.93
CA LEU A 53 -0.14 -3.75 0.89
C LEU A 53 0.11 -2.25 0.97
N LEU A 54 -0.40 -1.52 -0.01
CA LEU A 54 -0.26 -0.08 -0.07
C LEU A 54 -1.63 0.55 -0.17
N SER A 55 -1.79 1.72 0.43
CA SER A 55 -2.99 2.50 0.15
C SER A 55 -2.92 3.01 -1.29
N VAL A 56 -4.06 3.33 -1.86
CA VAL A 56 -4.08 3.89 -3.20
C VAL A 56 -3.31 5.22 -3.25
N ASP A 57 -3.40 5.99 -2.18
CA ASP A 57 -2.68 7.26 -2.11
C ASP A 57 -1.17 7.06 -2.23
N VAL A 58 -0.64 6.11 -1.48
CA VAL A 58 0.79 5.84 -1.53
C VAL A 58 1.17 5.26 -2.87
N TYR A 59 0.37 4.35 -3.38
CA TYR A 59 0.65 3.75 -4.68
C TYR A 59 0.69 4.80 -5.79
N THR A 60 -0.27 5.71 -5.76
CA THR A 60 -0.34 6.75 -6.79
C THR A 60 0.88 7.65 -6.75
N ARG A 61 1.32 8.01 -5.54
CA ARG A 61 2.52 8.82 -5.40
C ARG A 61 3.76 8.09 -5.86
N LEU A 62 3.85 6.83 -5.50
CA LEU A 62 4.98 6.01 -5.90
C LEU A 62 5.01 5.83 -7.41
N ARG A 63 3.86 5.63 -8.01
CA ARG A 63 3.77 5.49 -9.45
C ARG A 63 4.22 6.75 -10.16
N ALA A 64 3.79 7.90 -9.65
CA ALA A 64 4.19 9.17 -10.24
C ALA A 64 5.70 9.36 -10.16
N LEU A 65 6.30 8.99 -9.04
CA LEU A 65 7.75 9.07 -8.90
C LEU A 65 8.45 8.13 -9.85
N ALA A 66 7.93 6.93 -10.01
CA ALA A 66 8.55 5.94 -10.88
C ALA A 66 8.49 6.36 -12.34
N GLN A 67 7.50 7.14 -12.69
CA GLN A 67 7.34 7.61 -14.07
C GLN A 67 7.91 9.00 -14.27
N GLY A 68 8.73 9.45 -13.36
CA GLY A 68 9.33 10.75 -13.49
C GLY A 68 8.38 11.90 -13.20
N GLY A 69 7.25 11.59 -12.61
CA GLY A 69 6.26 12.60 -12.26
C GLY A 69 5.53 13.19 -13.43
N ALA A 70 5.81 12.70 -14.63
CA ALA A 70 5.21 13.29 -15.81
C ALA A 70 3.87 12.71 -16.15
N ASP A 71 3.57 11.57 -15.65
CA ASP A 71 2.38 10.91 -16.05
C ASP A 71 1.21 11.32 -15.21
N THR A 72 0.25 11.85 -15.85
CA THR A 72 -0.91 12.29 -15.14
C THR A 72 -2.12 11.43 -15.38
N LEU A 73 -1.88 10.24 -15.89
CA LEU A 73 -3.00 9.36 -16.12
C LEU A 73 -3.68 9.04 -14.82
N PRO A 74 -4.96 9.22 -14.78
CA PRO A 74 -5.68 8.79 -13.59
C PRO A 74 -5.52 7.30 -13.43
N LEU A 75 -5.60 6.86 -12.22
CA LEU A 75 -5.58 5.46 -11.97
C LEU A 75 -6.86 4.92 -12.52
N GLU A 76 -6.79 4.39 -13.71
CA GLU A 76 -7.96 3.82 -14.27
C GLU A 76 -8.20 2.51 -13.66
N VAL A 77 -9.02 2.51 -12.71
CA VAL A 77 -9.43 1.24 -12.17
C VAL A 77 -10.45 0.74 -13.10
N GLU A 78 -10.03 -0.16 -13.92
CA GLU A 78 -10.98 -0.88 -14.66
C GLU A 78 -11.68 -1.72 -13.69
N LEU A 79 -12.84 -1.35 -13.40
CA LEU A 79 -13.63 -2.15 -12.52
C LEU A 79 -14.17 -3.32 -13.24
N THR A 80 -13.28 -4.13 -13.73
CA THR A 80 -13.75 -5.44 -14.05
C THR A 80 -13.96 -6.04 -12.72
N GLU A 81 -15.12 -6.29 -12.43
CA GLU A 81 -15.43 -6.94 -11.27
C GLU A 81 -14.75 -8.21 -11.18
N VAL A 82 -13.76 -8.26 -10.41
CA VAL A 82 -13.21 -9.54 -10.07
C VAL A 82 -14.09 -10.04 -9.00
N VAL A 83 -15.07 -10.70 -9.41
CA VAL A 83 -15.92 -11.29 -8.46
C VAL A 83 -15.32 -12.56 -8.04
N PRO A 84 -15.14 -12.75 -6.80
CA PRO A 84 -14.66 -14.04 -6.30
C PRO A 84 -15.65 -15.13 -6.59
#